data_d1649fa2a713a91a298f30d4806dd686
#
_entry.id   d1649fa2a713a91a298f30d4806dd686
#
_cell.length_a   1.000
_cell.length_b   1.000
_cell.length_c   1.000
_cell.angle_alpha   90.00
_cell.angle_beta   90.00
_cell.angle_gamma   90.00
#
_symmetry.space_group_name_H-M   'P 1'
#
loop_
_entity.id
_entity.type
_entity.pdbx_description
1 polymer ?
#
loop_
_entity_poly.entity_id
_entity_poly.type
_entity_poly.pdbx_seq_one_letter_code
_entity_poly.pdbx_strand_id
1 'polypeptide(L)'
;EDIKQAYHKLFDKALKEYNAKQKRKDRQIKSYYDKISRSKQEKLFYEVIVQIGNRDDTGVGSSSAEVATWVLKDYVKKFQLRNPQLYVIGAYIHLDEETPHLHLNFIPWVSGCKRGLETKTSLKAALATRGFVSEGKGNTEWRQWAEAEKEDIALIMSWYGIDWKKKDTHNKHLSVLDYKKQERAKEVAALEEEIEGAQVVLELKEERIDSLEKEIESKQDSFRKEQSEAQKKLDDTISENQKLQSETTDLRLKNSQLRLEYYENIDKLTDKQKEIEVAQKEADKWMMI
;
A
#
# COMPACT_ATOMS: atom_id res chain seq x y z
N GLU A 1 19.56 8.74 -13.50
CA GLU A 1 20.59 9.79 -13.61
C GLU A 1 20.77 10.45 -12.23
N ASP A 2 22.00 10.82 -11.86
CA ASP A 2 22.25 11.57 -10.62
C ASP A 2 21.61 12.97 -10.69
N ILE A 3 20.94 13.37 -9.60
CA ILE A 3 20.18 14.62 -9.55
C ILE A 3 21.07 15.87 -9.75
N LYS A 4 22.32 15.84 -9.26
CA LYS A 4 23.24 16.99 -9.45
C LYS A 4 23.66 17.12 -10.91
N GLN A 5 23.89 15.99 -11.58
CA GLN A 5 24.19 15.98 -13.02
C GLN A 5 23.00 16.52 -13.83
N ALA A 6 21.78 16.12 -13.48
CA ALA A 6 20.56 16.64 -14.09
C ALA A 6 20.44 18.17 -13.91
N TYR A 7 20.77 18.69 -12.71
CA TYR A 7 20.78 20.12 -12.43
C TYR A 7 21.82 20.87 -13.27
N HIS A 8 23.02 20.31 -13.41
CA HIS A 8 24.06 20.88 -14.28
C HIS A 8 23.60 20.96 -15.74
N LYS A 9 23.04 19.86 -16.24
CA LYS A 9 22.53 19.77 -17.61
C LYS A 9 21.42 20.80 -17.90
N LEU A 10 20.47 20.95 -16.96
CA LEU A 10 19.29 21.80 -17.15
C LEU A 10 19.60 23.31 -16.92
N PHE A 11 20.47 23.65 -15.97
CA PHE A 11 20.50 24.99 -15.43
C PHE A 11 21.85 25.69 -15.55
N ASP A 12 22.98 25.02 -15.83
CA ASP A 12 24.31 25.63 -15.84
C ASP A 12 24.46 26.79 -16.87
N LYS A 13 23.84 26.62 -18.03
CA LYS A 13 23.86 27.69 -19.04
C LYS A 13 23.20 28.96 -18.49
N ALA A 14 21.99 28.84 -17.98
CA ALA A 14 21.23 29.95 -17.40
C ALA A 14 21.92 30.54 -16.15
N LEU A 15 22.59 29.69 -15.36
CA LEU A 15 23.35 30.09 -14.20
C LEU A 15 24.57 30.96 -14.59
N LYS A 16 25.32 30.56 -15.60
CA LYS A 16 26.45 31.30 -16.12
C LYS A 16 26.01 32.67 -16.66
N GLU A 17 24.95 32.71 -17.45
CA GLU A 17 24.39 33.95 -18.01
C GLU A 17 23.84 34.87 -16.90
N TYR A 18 23.21 34.31 -15.87
CA TYR A 18 22.75 35.08 -14.70
C TYR A 18 23.93 35.70 -13.95
N ASN A 19 24.95 34.89 -13.63
CA ASN A 19 26.13 35.33 -12.87
C ASN A 19 26.95 36.41 -13.63
N ALA A 20 27.06 36.32 -14.96
CA ALA A 20 27.73 37.31 -15.79
C ALA A 20 27.07 38.69 -15.70
N LYS A 21 25.77 38.76 -15.45
CA LYS A 21 25.01 40.02 -15.29
C LYS A 21 25.14 40.61 -13.87
N GLN A 22 25.67 39.85 -12.88
CA GLN A 22 25.80 40.32 -11.51
C GLN A 22 27.09 41.10 -11.28
N LYS A 23 26.96 42.37 -11.01
CA LYS A 23 28.10 43.23 -10.66
C LYS A 23 28.72 42.92 -9.29
N ARG A 24 27.90 42.42 -8.36
CA ARG A 24 28.29 42.11 -6.98
C ARG A 24 28.44 40.57 -6.81
N LYS A 25 29.59 40.14 -6.25
CA LYS A 25 29.91 38.73 -6.02
C LYS A 25 28.94 38.03 -5.05
N ASP A 26 28.42 38.76 -4.06
CA ASP A 26 27.43 38.24 -3.08
C ASP A 26 26.07 37.91 -3.71
N ARG A 27 25.77 38.43 -4.91
CA ARG A 27 24.57 38.11 -5.69
C ARG A 27 24.77 36.97 -6.68
N GLN A 28 25.99 36.51 -6.85
CA GLN A 28 26.27 35.35 -7.72
C GLN A 28 25.89 34.06 -7.02
N ILE A 29 25.32 33.13 -7.77
CA ILE A 29 24.92 31.81 -7.31
C ILE A 29 26.02 30.81 -7.67
N LYS A 30 26.65 30.19 -6.67
CA LYS A 30 27.76 29.23 -6.88
C LYS A 30 27.25 27.92 -7.47
N SER A 31 26.11 27.40 -6.95
CA SER A 31 25.49 26.19 -7.38
C SER A 31 23.96 26.36 -7.31
N TYR A 32 23.28 26.10 -8.41
CA TYR A 32 21.81 26.20 -8.42
C TYR A 32 21.20 25.07 -7.65
N TYR A 33 21.78 23.86 -7.70
CA TYR A 33 21.38 22.72 -6.86
C TYR A 33 21.40 23.09 -5.38
N ASP A 34 22.52 23.62 -4.88
CA ASP A 34 22.64 23.99 -3.46
C ASP A 34 21.68 25.11 -3.05
N LYS A 35 21.41 26.06 -3.98
CA LYS A 35 20.40 27.08 -3.75
C LYS A 35 19.02 26.48 -3.53
N ILE A 36 18.60 25.55 -4.40
CA ILE A 36 17.28 24.92 -4.32
C ILE A 36 17.21 23.97 -3.12
N SER A 37 18.26 23.20 -2.82
CA SER A 37 18.27 22.28 -1.67
C SER A 37 18.06 22.98 -0.32
N ARG A 38 18.46 24.25 -0.23
CA ARG A 38 18.27 25.10 0.97
C ARG A 38 16.99 25.92 0.95
N SER A 39 16.23 25.87 -0.15
CA SER A 39 15.00 26.62 -0.28
C SER A 39 13.88 25.97 0.56
N LYS A 40 13.09 26.82 1.23
CA LYS A 40 11.88 26.38 1.90
C LYS A 40 10.63 26.36 1.00
N GLN A 41 10.72 26.98 -0.17
CA GLN A 41 9.61 27.16 -1.10
C GLN A 41 9.73 26.28 -2.35
N GLU A 42 10.96 25.96 -2.76
CA GLU A 42 11.26 25.20 -3.97
C GLU A 42 11.76 23.81 -3.59
N LYS A 43 11.35 22.79 -4.36
CA LYS A 43 11.79 21.41 -4.19
C LYS A 43 12.82 21.06 -5.25
N LEU A 44 13.80 20.22 -4.88
CA LEU A 44 14.81 19.73 -5.82
C LEU A 44 14.18 18.89 -6.94
N PHE A 45 13.24 18.07 -6.60
CA PHE A 45 12.48 17.22 -7.52
C PHE A 45 11.09 16.95 -6.97
N TYR A 46 10.26 16.38 -7.78
CA TYR A 46 8.93 15.88 -7.42
C TYR A 46 8.86 14.40 -7.72
N GLU A 47 8.11 13.71 -6.90
CA GLU A 47 7.78 12.31 -7.07
C GLU A 47 6.29 12.17 -7.28
N VAL A 48 5.92 11.29 -8.20
CA VAL A 48 4.56 10.75 -8.31
C VAL A 48 4.60 9.25 -8.19
N ILE A 49 3.65 8.72 -7.45
CA ILE A 49 3.44 7.29 -7.32
C ILE A 49 2.22 6.95 -8.17
N VAL A 50 2.39 5.97 -9.05
CA VAL A 50 1.33 5.48 -9.94
C VAL A 50 1.11 4.01 -9.65
N GLN A 51 -0.11 3.68 -9.23
CA GLN A 51 -0.53 2.32 -8.91
C GLN A 51 -1.79 2.00 -9.70
N ILE A 52 -1.90 0.76 -10.17
CA ILE A 52 -3.08 0.25 -10.86
C ILE A 52 -3.69 -0.84 -9.99
N GLY A 53 -4.96 -0.64 -9.61
CA GLY A 53 -5.66 -1.55 -8.72
C GLY A 53 -5.20 -1.47 -7.26
N ASN A 54 -5.46 -2.55 -6.53
CA ASN A 54 -5.12 -2.72 -5.14
C ASN A 54 -4.66 -4.17 -4.87
N ARG A 55 -4.40 -4.52 -3.62
CA ARG A 55 -3.98 -5.86 -3.21
C ARG A 55 -4.92 -6.98 -3.68
N ASP A 56 -6.22 -6.72 -3.69
CA ASP A 56 -7.23 -7.76 -3.96
C ASP A 56 -7.38 -8.06 -5.44
N ASP A 57 -7.06 -7.09 -6.32
CA ASP A 57 -7.21 -7.21 -7.77
C ASP A 57 -5.89 -7.31 -8.53
N THR A 58 -4.83 -6.66 -8.07
CA THR A 58 -3.50 -6.64 -8.72
C THR A 58 -2.36 -6.96 -7.75
N GLY A 59 -2.60 -7.79 -6.73
CA GLY A 59 -1.57 -8.22 -5.76
C GLY A 59 -0.38 -8.89 -6.46
N VAL A 60 0.83 -8.60 -5.97
CA VAL A 60 2.08 -9.17 -6.52
C VAL A 60 2.03 -10.70 -6.55
N GLY A 61 2.46 -11.28 -7.65
CA GLY A 61 2.38 -12.72 -7.92
C GLY A 61 1.14 -13.17 -8.67
N SER A 62 0.16 -12.28 -8.92
CA SER A 62 -0.99 -12.57 -9.77
C SER A 62 -0.72 -12.24 -11.25
N SER A 63 -1.46 -12.85 -12.16
CA SER A 63 -1.42 -12.50 -13.59
C SER A 63 -1.86 -11.05 -13.85
N SER A 64 -2.78 -10.53 -13.04
CA SER A 64 -3.22 -9.13 -13.10
C SER A 64 -2.09 -8.17 -12.69
N ALA A 65 -1.22 -8.54 -11.76
CA ALA A 65 -0.03 -7.77 -11.39
C ALA A 65 0.97 -7.64 -12.54
N GLU A 66 1.14 -8.70 -13.34
CA GLU A 66 1.99 -8.66 -14.54
C GLU A 66 1.45 -7.67 -15.56
N VAL A 67 0.14 -7.71 -15.82
CA VAL A 67 -0.53 -6.78 -16.75
C VAL A 67 -0.41 -5.34 -16.24
N ALA A 68 -0.66 -5.09 -14.95
CA ALA A 68 -0.45 -3.79 -14.32
C ALA A 68 0.99 -3.29 -14.50
N THR A 69 1.97 -4.19 -14.36
CA THR A 69 3.39 -3.87 -14.58
C THR A 69 3.68 -3.46 -16.03
N TRP A 70 3.08 -4.11 -17.02
CA TRP A 70 3.22 -3.72 -18.42
C TRP A 70 2.62 -2.35 -18.71
N VAL A 71 1.44 -2.07 -18.18
CA VAL A 71 0.82 -0.74 -18.26
C VAL A 71 1.73 0.34 -17.67
N LEU A 72 2.28 0.12 -16.47
CA LEU A 72 3.22 1.06 -15.84
C LEU A 72 4.48 1.29 -16.68
N LYS A 73 5.05 0.24 -17.28
CA LYS A 73 6.20 0.34 -18.18
C LYS A 73 5.89 1.19 -19.42
N ASP A 74 4.74 0.98 -20.05
CA ASP A 74 4.34 1.73 -21.23
C ASP A 74 3.98 3.19 -20.90
N TYR A 75 3.42 3.44 -19.72
CA TYR A 75 3.20 4.78 -19.21
C TYR A 75 4.53 5.57 -19.08
N VAL A 76 5.55 4.97 -18.45
CA VAL A 76 6.87 5.59 -18.30
C VAL A 76 7.51 5.92 -19.64
N LYS A 77 7.50 5.00 -20.59
CA LYS A 77 8.09 5.18 -21.93
C LYS A 77 7.60 6.44 -22.62
N LYS A 78 6.34 6.80 -22.43
CA LYS A 78 5.70 7.94 -23.08
C LYS A 78 5.67 9.19 -22.22
N PHE A 79 6.01 9.10 -20.94
CA PHE A 79 5.88 10.19 -19.97
C PHE A 79 6.68 11.44 -20.39
N GLN A 80 7.96 11.26 -20.75
CA GLN A 80 8.83 12.39 -21.11
C GLN A 80 8.38 13.12 -22.38
N LEU A 81 7.77 12.40 -23.33
CA LEU A 81 7.19 12.98 -24.55
C LEU A 81 5.96 13.82 -24.24
N ARG A 82 5.09 13.32 -23.36
CA ARG A 82 3.92 14.08 -22.91
C ARG A 82 4.29 15.25 -22.03
N ASN A 83 5.38 15.14 -21.27
CA ASN A 83 5.79 16.10 -20.25
C ASN A 83 7.22 16.63 -20.49
N PRO A 84 7.48 17.36 -21.57
CA PRO A 84 8.84 17.77 -21.93
C PRO A 84 9.50 18.68 -20.88
N GLN A 85 8.72 19.44 -20.10
CA GLN A 85 9.20 20.32 -19.01
C GLN A 85 9.31 19.61 -17.65
N LEU A 86 8.98 18.32 -17.58
CA LEU A 86 9.18 17.48 -16.40
C LEU A 86 10.32 16.50 -16.69
N TYR A 87 11.56 16.93 -16.43
CA TYR A 87 12.74 16.14 -16.76
C TYR A 87 12.86 14.93 -15.83
N VAL A 88 12.66 13.73 -16.36
CA VAL A 88 12.69 12.46 -15.60
C VAL A 88 14.12 12.13 -15.20
N ILE A 89 14.36 11.97 -13.89
CA ILE A 89 15.65 11.58 -13.32
C ILE A 89 15.66 10.12 -12.86
N GLY A 90 14.49 9.53 -12.59
CA GLY A 90 14.35 8.14 -12.19
C GLY A 90 12.92 7.67 -12.33
N ALA A 91 12.77 6.39 -12.70
CA ALA A 91 11.50 5.68 -12.73
C ALA A 91 11.74 4.26 -12.23
N TYR A 92 11.10 3.89 -11.12
CA TYR A 92 11.30 2.62 -10.43
C TYR A 92 9.96 1.93 -10.24
N ILE A 93 9.84 0.71 -10.74
CA ILE A 93 8.65 -0.12 -10.50
C ILE A 93 8.99 -1.08 -9.37
N HIS A 94 8.26 -0.97 -8.27
CA HIS A 94 8.35 -1.82 -7.11
C HIS A 94 7.43 -3.03 -7.29
N LEU A 95 7.99 -4.22 -7.08
CA LEU A 95 7.31 -5.53 -7.13
C LEU A 95 7.54 -6.32 -5.84
N ASP A 96 8.15 -5.70 -4.86
CA ASP A 96 8.50 -6.26 -3.55
C ASP A 96 7.51 -5.87 -2.44
N GLU A 97 6.52 -5.07 -2.77
CA GLU A 97 5.40 -4.72 -1.89
C GLU A 97 4.10 -5.42 -2.35
N GLU A 98 2.97 -5.13 -1.70
CA GLU A 98 1.70 -5.83 -1.93
C GLU A 98 1.14 -5.67 -3.35
N THR A 99 1.39 -4.52 -3.99
CA THR A 99 0.90 -4.21 -5.35
C THR A 99 1.98 -3.56 -6.18
N PRO A 100 2.08 -3.87 -7.49
CA PRO A 100 2.98 -3.18 -8.39
C PRO A 100 2.68 -1.68 -8.43
N HIS A 101 3.69 -0.87 -8.19
CA HIS A 101 3.57 0.58 -8.29
C HIS A 101 4.86 1.21 -8.82
N LEU A 102 4.69 2.35 -9.45
CA LEU A 102 5.75 3.13 -10.08
C LEU A 102 6.06 4.34 -9.24
N HIS A 103 7.32 4.53 -8.86
CA HIS A 103 7.87 5.79 -8.39
C HIS A 103 8.52 6.52 -9.55
N LEU A 104 7.98 7.67 -9.93
CA LEU A 104 8.48 8.49 -11.02
C LEU A 104 8.98 9.83 -10.48
N ASN A 105 10.28 10.04 -10.58
CA ASN A 105 10.98 11.22 -10.07
C ASN A 105 11.34 12.15 -11.22
N PHE A 106 10.99 13.43 -11.11
CA PHE A 106 11.30 14.43 -12.15
C PHE A 106 11.63 15.81 -11.60
N ILE A 107 12.40 16.56 -12.35
CA ILE A 107 12.71 17.97 -12.12
C ILE A 107 11.85 18.81 -13.05
N PRO A 108 10.92 19.64 -12.54
CA PRO A 108 10.21 20.59 -13.39
C PRO A 108 11.11 21.76 -13.76
N TRP A 109 11.10 22.13 -15.04
CA TRP A 109 11.91 23.25 -15.52
C TRP A 109 11.13 24.12 -16.52
N VAL A 110 11.50 25.37 -16.59
CA VAL A 110 10.92 26.36 -17.53
C VAL A 110 11.99 27.34 -17.93
N SER A 111 11.98 27.73 -19.19
CA SER A 111 12.84 28.78 -19.76
C SER A 111 12.04 30.05 -20.09
N GLY A 112 12.72 31.09 -20.53
CA GLY A 112 12.10 32.38 -20.85
C GLY A 112 11.73 33.24 -19.64
N CYS A 113 12.29 32.95 -18.46
CA CYS A 113 11.96 33.66 -17.23
C CYS A 113 12.62 35.06 -17.20
N LYS A 114 11.79 36.10 -17.00
CA LYS A 114 12.26 37.49 -16.94
C LYS A 114 12.97 37.85 -15.62
N ARG A 115 12.71 37.10 -14.52
CA ARG A 115 13.28 37.35 -13.18
C ARG A 115 14.08 36.16 -12.70
N GLY A 116 15.28 36.38 -12.17
CA GLY A 116 16.17 35.31 -11.71
C GLY A 116 16.92 34.66 -12.87
N LEU A 117 17.10 33.35 -12.81
CA LEU A 117 17.64 32.59 -13.92
C LEU A 117 16.63 32.57 -15.07
N GLU A 118 17.13 32.63 -16.28
CA GLU A 118 16.31 32.51 -17.49
C GLU A 118 15.64 31.14 -17.56
N THR A 119 16.39 30.09 -17.24
CA THR A 119 15.87 28.71 -17.05
C THR A 119 15.97 28.37 -15.57
N LYS A 120 14.85 27.96 -14.98
CA LYS A 120 14.77 27.65 -13.55
C LYS A 120 13.79 26.54 -13.26
N THR A 121 13.87 25.93 -12.06
CA THR A 121 12.86 25.00 -11.58
C THR A 121 11.58 25.73 -11.16
N SER A 122 10.43 25.24 -11.63
CA SER A 122 9.12 25.71 -11.21
C SER A 122 8.05 24.74 -11.72
N LEU A 123 7.42 23.99 -10.83
CA LEU A 123 6.35 23.06 -11.22
C LEU A 123 5.16 23.81 -11.84
N LYS A 124 4.69 24.87 -11.18
CA LYS A 124 3.58 25.68 -11.66
C LYS A 124 3.81 26.20 -13.07
N ALA A 125 4.99 26.79 -13.32
CA ALA A 125 5.30 27.35 -14.63
C ALA A 125 5.53 26.26 -15.68
N ALA A 126 6.13 25.13 -15.32
CA ALA A 126 6.30 23.99 -16.21
C ALA A 126 4.95 23.43 -16.67
N LEU A 127 4.00 23.27 -15.78
CA LEU A 127 2.65 22.81 -16.12
C LEU A 127 1.86 23.83 -16.92
N ALA A 128 2.04 25.13 -16.63
CA ALA A 128 1.40 26.20 -17.39
C ALA A 128 1.84 26.24 -18.86
N THR A 129 3.08 25.84 -19.20
CA THR A 129 3.53 25.73 -20.60
C THR A 129 2.74 24.70 -21.40
N ARG A 130 2.08 23.77 -20.74
CA ARG A 130 1.18 22.76 -21.33
C ARG A 130 -0.28 23.17 -21.32
N GLY A 131 -0.60 24.38 -20.89
CA GLY A 131 -1.96 24.90 -20.82
C GLY A 131 -2.68 24.63 -19.50
N PHE A 132 -2.03 23.98 -18.52
CA PHE A 132 -2.63 23.82 -17.20
C PHE A 132 -2.52 25.10 -16.40
N VAL A 133 -3.62 25.82 -16.25
CA VAL A 133 -3.67 27.14 -15.59
C VAL A 133 -4.66 27.07 -14.44
N SER A 134 -4.24 27.54 -13.26
CA SER A 134 -5.11 27.54 -12.08
C SER A 134 -6.34 28.40 -12.27
N GLU A 135 -7.50 27.84 -12.01
CA GLU A 135 -8.81 28.51 -11.99
C GLU A 135 -9.30 28.75 -10.55
N GLY A 136 -8.42 28.65 -9.57
CA GLY A 136 -8.71 28.84 -8.16
C GLY A 136 -8.19 27.71 -7.26
N LYS A 137 -8.50 27.80 -5.95
CA LYS A 137 -7.98 26.85 -4.94
C LYS A 137 -8.37 25.39 -5.21
N GLY A 138 -9.50 25.15 -5.85
CA GLY A 138 -10.02 23.80 -6.15
C GLY A 138 -9.54 23.22 -7.47
N ASN A 139 -9.01 24.03 -8.39
CA ASN A 139 -8.59 23.62 -9.73
C ASN A 139 -7.21 24.19 -10.05
N THR A 140 -6.19 23.64 -9.41
CA THR A 140 -4.78 24.03 -9.57
C THR A 140 -4.17 23.40 -10.82
N GLU A 141 -3.05 23.97 -11.31
CA GLU A 141 -2.26 23.40 -12.42
C GLU A 141 -1.91 21.92 -12.17
N TRP A 142 -1.54 21.59 -10.93
CA TRP A 142 -1.22 20.22 -10.53
C TRP A 142 -2.43 19.28 -10.66
N ARG A 143 -3.60 19.72 -10.19
CA ARG A 143 -4.81 18.92 -10.27
C ARG A 143 -5.23 18.65 -11.71
N GLN A 144 -5.22 19.67 -12.55
CA GLN A 144 -5.54 19.54 -13.97
C GLN A 144 -4.57 18.58 -14.67
N TRP A 145 -3.28 18.72 -14.40
CA TRP A 145 -2.26 17.83 -14.93
C TRP A 145 -2.45 16.38 -14.44
N ALA A 146 -2.71 16.20 -13.15
CA ALA A 146 -2.91 14.87 -12.57
C ALA A 146 -4.13 14.16 -13.15
N GLU A 147 -5.23 14.89 -13.42
CA GLU A 147 -6.39 14.32 -14.11
C GLU A 147 -6.06 13.92 -15.55
N ALA A 148 -5.33 14.75 -16.29
CA ALA A 148 -4.89 14.42 -17.65
C ALA A 148 -3.97 13.19 -17.67
N GLU A 149 -3.03 13.05 -16.72
CA GLU A 149 -2.18 11.85 -16.62
C GLU A 149 -2.98 10.60 -16.23
N LYS A 150 -4.06 10.73 -15.45
CA LYS A 150 -4.99 9.60 -15.17
C LYS A 150 -5.76 9.17 -16.43
N GLU A 151 -6.14 10.11 -17.27
CA GLU A 151 -6.78 9.79 -18.55
C GLU A 151 -5.82 9.09 -19.50
N ASP A 152 -4.57 9.55 -19.56
CA ASP A 152 -3.53 8.93 -20.35
C ASP A 152 -3.23 7.48 -19.90
N ILE A 153 -3.15 7.24 -18.58
CA ILE A 153 -2.93 5.89 -18.08
C ILE A 153 -4.16 4.99 -18.27
N ALA A 154 -5.38 5.55 -18.15
CA ALA A 154 -6.62 4.83 -18.44
C ALA A 154 -6.67 4.38 -19.91
N LEU A 155 -6.21 5.23 -20.82
CA LEU A 155 -6.08 4.87 -22.23
C LEU A 155 -5.09 3.71 -22.43
N ILE A 156 -3.94 3.73 -21.75
CA ILE A 156 -2.99 2.62 -21.82
C ILE A 156 -3.61 1.36 -21.21
N MET A 157 -4.31 1.46 -20.08
CA MET A 157 -5.02 0.32 -19.46
C MET A 157 -6.01 -0.33 -20.42
N SER A 158 -6.75 0.47 -21.20
CA SER A 158 -7.72 -0.05 -22.17
C SER A 158 -7.07 -0.90 -23.27
N TRP A 159 -5.82 -0.62 -23.66
CA TRP A 159 -5.08 -1.47 -24.62
C TRP A 159 -4.77 -2.87 -24.07
N TYR A 160 -4.75 -3.00 -22.75
CA TYR A 160 -4.55 -4.28 -22.04
C TYR A 160 -5.87 -4.89 -21.54
N GLY A 161 -7.02 -4.35 -21.97
CA GLY A 161 -8.35 -4.83 -21.58
C GLY A 161 -8.74 -4.53 -20.14
N ILE A 162 -8.12 -3.52 -19.54
CA ILE A 162 -8.43 -3.08 -18.17
C ILE A 162 -9.31 -1.83 -18.24
N ASP A 163 -10.51 -1.92 -17.68
CA ASP A 163 -11.42 -0.78 -17.57
C ASP A 163 -11.08 0.08 -16.33
N TRP A 164 -10.86 1.38 -16.55
CA TRP A 164 -10.69 2.31 -15.46
C TRP A 164 -12.04 2.64 -14.81
N LYS A 165 -12.19 2.31 -13.53
CA LYS A 165 -13.36 2.69 -12.73
C LYS A 165 -13.04 3.94 -11.92
N LYS A 166 -13.64 5.06 -12.28
CA LYS A 166 -13.55 6.29 -11.49
C LYS A 166 -14.39 6.11 -10.23
N LYS A 167 -13.70 5.94 -9.09
CA LYS A 167 -14.34 5.85 -7.78
C LYS A 167 -14.67 7.25 -7.24
N ASP A 168 -15.48 8.08 -7.73
CA ASP A 168 -15.79 9.46 -7.29
C ASP A 168 -15.92 9.63 -5.76
N THR A 169 -14.93 9.14 -5.04
CA THR A 169 -14.82 9.25 -3.59
C THR A 169 -14.22 10.61 -3.25
N HIS A 170 -15.02 11.46 -2.61
CA HIS A 170 -14.58 12.75 -2.06
C HIS A 170 -13.84 12.55 -0.71
N ASN A 171 -12.95 11.59 -0.63
CA ASN A 171 -12.15 11.37 0.57
C ASN A 171 -11.24 12.57 0.81
N LYS A 172 -11.22 13.07 2.05
CA LYS A 172 -10.25 14.10 2.46
C LYS A 172 -8.85 13.58 2.15
N HIS A 173 -8.02 14.43 1.54
CA HIS A 173 -6.60 14.12 1.36
C HIS A 173 -5.95 13.95 2.74
N LEU A 174 -5.67 12.72 3.09
CA LEU A 174 -4.93 12.38 4.30
C LEU A 174 -3.44 12.49 4.04
N SER A 175 -2.65 12.80 5.06
CA SER A 175 -1.20 12.60 4.97
C SER A 175 -0.92 11.10 4.76
N VAL A 176 0.23 10.76 4.18
CA VAL A 176 0.63 9.35 3.99
C VAL A 176 0.61 8.57 5.32
N LEU A 177 1.01 9.24 6.42
CA LEU A 177 1.00 8.65 7.76
C LEU A 177 -0.43 8.43 8.29
N ASP A 178 -1.32 9.39 8.09
CA ASP A 178 -2.71 9.26 8.53
C ASP A 178 -3.47 8.21 7.70
N TYR A 179 -3.19 8.13 6.40
CA TYR A 179 -3.72 7.07 5.55
C TYR A 179 -3.24 5.69 6.03
N LYS A 180 -1.94 5.52 6.26
CA LYS A 180 -1.39 4.25 6.79
C LYS A 180 -1.99 3.89 8.15
N LYS A 181 -2.18 4.86 9.05
CA LYS A 181 -2.86 4.65 10.33
C LYS A 181 -4.29 4.16 10.13
N GLN A 182 -5.03 4.79 9.23
CA GLN A 182 -6.42 4.44 8.98
C GLN A 182 -6.57 3.05 8.36
N GLU A 183 -5.71 2.70 7.40
CA GLU A 183 -5.72 1.37 6.80
C GLU A 183 -5.35 0.29 7.83
N ARG A 184 -4.30 0.50 8.61
CA ARG A 184 -3.93 -0.44 9.69
C ARG A 184 -5.00 -0.56 10.77
N ALA A 185 -5.71 0.51 11.10
CA ALA A 185 -6.83 0.44 12.04
C ALA A 185 -7.98 -0.42 11.49
N LYS A 186 -8.25 -0.36 10.18
CA LYS A 186 -9.23 -1.23 9.52
C LYS A 186 -8.78 -2.70 9.53
N GLU A 187 -7.51 -2.95 9.24
CA GLU A 187 -6.93 -4.29 9.30
C GLU A 187 -7.02 -4.88 10.71
N VAL A 188 -6.70 -4.07 11.75
CA VAL A 188 -6.82 -4.49 13.15
C VAL A 188 -8.27 -4.80 13.49
N ALA A 189 -9.22 -3.94 13.11
CA ALA A 189 -10.64 -4.18 13.37
C ALA A 189 -11.17 -5.45 12.67
N ALA A 190 -10.73 -5.70 11.43
CA ALA A 190 -11.08 -6.92 10.72
C ALA A 190 -10.51 -8.19 11.37
N LEU A 191 -9.25 -8.11 11.86
CA LEU A 191 -8.64 -9.22 12.61
C LEU A 191 -9.29 -9.43 13.96
N GLU A 192 -9.72 -8.37 14.65
CA GLU A 192 -10.47 -8.48 15.91
C GLU A 192 -11.82 -9.17 15.70
N GLU A 193 -12.54 -8.84 14.62
CA GLU A 193 -13.78 -9.51 14.24
C GLU A 193 -13.57 -11.00 13.90
N GLU A 194 -12.47 -11.31 13.18
CA GLU A 194 -12.08 -12.70 12.87
C GLU A 194 -11.74 -13.49 14.14
N ILE A 195 -11.01 -12.87 15.08
CA ILE A 195 -10.68 -13.45 16.39
C ILE A 195 -11.96 -13.74 17.19
N GLU A 196 -12.88 -12.77 17.27
CA GLU A 196 -14.15 -12.94 17.98
C GLU A 196 -14.98 -14.08 17.37
N GLY A 197 -15.07 -14.12 16.03
CA GLY A 197 -15.70 -15.22 15.31
C GLY A 197 -15.04 -16.57 15.58
N ALA A 198 -13.72 -16.62 15.60
CA ALA A 198 -12.97 -17.84 15.93
C ALA A 198 -13.18 -18.30 17.38
N GLN A 199 -13.28 -17.36 18.32
CA GLN A 199 -13.56 -17.65 19.73
C GLN A 199 -14.94 -18.31 19.91
N VAL A 200 -15.99 -17.76 19.28
CA VAL A 200 -17.34 -18.34 19.32
C VAL A 200 -17.35 -19.76 18.74
N VAL A 201 -16.64 -19.98 17.63
CA VAL A 201 -16.51 -21.31 17.05
C VAL A 201 -15.76 -22.27 17.97
N LEU A 202 -14.76 -21.77 18.68
CA LEU A 202 -14.01 -22.56 19.66
C LEU A 202 -14.92 -23.01 20.83
N GLU A 203 -15.62 -22.05 21.43
CA GLU A 203 -16.57 -22.35 22.55
C GLU A 203 -17.63 -23.39 22.15
N LEU A 204 -18.25 -23.22 20.97
CA LEU A 204 -19.24 -24.19 20.47
C LEU A 204 -18.66 -25.60 20.29
N LYS A 205 -17.38 -25.69 19.95
CA LYS A 205 -16.70 -26.98 19.79
C LYS A 205 -16.24 -27.55 21.10
N GLU A 206 -15.86 -26.76 22.07
CA GLU A 206 -15.56 -27.18 23.43
C GLU A 206 -16.84 -27.73 24.11
N GLU A 207 -17.97 -27.01 23.99
CA GLU A 207 -19.27 -27.51 24.47
C GLU A 207 -19.67 -28.86 23.81
N ARG A 208 -19.38 -28.98 22.51
CA ARG A 208 -19.65 -30.24 21.80
C ARG A 208 -18.77 -31.37 22.28
N ILE A 209 -17.48 -31.10 22.55
CA ILE A 209 -16.58 -32.10 23.15
C ILE A 209 -17.06 -32.52 24.52
N ASP A 210 -17.38 -31.53 25.40
CA ASP A 210 -17.92 -31.85 26.74
C ASP A 210 -19.19 -32.67 26.69
N SER A 211 -20.08 -32.37 25.74
CA SER A 211 -21.31 -33.13 25.54
C SER A 211 -21.03 -34.58 25.09
N LEU A 212 -20.03 -34.75 24.21
CA LEU A 212 -19.63 -36.09 23.74
C LEU A 212 -18.88 -36.88 24.82
N GLU A 213 -18.05 -36.22 25.62
CA GLU A 213 -17.39 -36.86 26.78
C GLU A 213 -18.39 -37.33 27.80
N LYS A 214 -19.43 -36.54 28.14
CA LYS A 214 -20.53 -36.93 29.02
C LYS A 214 -21.36 -38.10 28.44
N GLU A 215 -21.60 -38.09 27.13
CA GLU A 215 -22.28 -39.18 26.45
C GLU A 215 -21.45 -40.48 26.49
N ILE A 216 -20.12 -40.37 26.29
CA ILE A 216 -19.19 -41.49 26.40
C ILE A 216 -19.19 -42.03 27.84
N GLU A 217 -19.11 -41.15 28.85
CA GLU A 217 -19.13 -41.56 30.27
C GLU A 217 -20.43 -42.25 30.65
N SER A 218 -21.56 -41.71 30.22
CA SER A 218 -22.88 -42.36 30.47
C SER A 218 -22.99 -43.72 29.78
N LYS A 219 -22.43 -43.87 28.58
CA LYS A 219 -22.39 -45.17 27.89
C LYS A 219 -21.42 -46.16 28.53
N GLN A 220 -20.30 -45.67 29.04
CA GLN A 220 -19.39 -46.51 29.82
C GLN A 220 -19.98 -46.99 31.14
N ASP A 221 -20.76 -46.15 31.83
CA ASP A 221 -21.43 -46.50 33.07
C ASP A 221 -22.59 -47.49 32.85
N SER A 222 -23.35 -47.31 31.75
CA SER A 222 -24.35 -48.30 31.34
C SER A 222 -23.70 -49.65 30.98
N PHE A 223 -22.57 -49.59 30.30
CA PHE A 223 -21.80 -50.79 29.98
C PHE A 223 -21.29 -51.54 31.22
N ARG A 224 -20.77 -50.81 32.23
CA ARG A 224 -20.37 -51.40 33.51
C ARG A 224 -21.54 -52.10 34.22
N LYS A 225 -22.75 -51.60 34.07
CA LYS A 225 -23.97 -52.20 34.63
C LYS A 225 -24.46 -53.45 33.87
N GLU A 226 -24.21 -53.42 32.54
CA GLU A 226 -24.64 -54.52 31.67
C GLU A 226 -23.57 -55.61 31.48
N GLN A 227 -22.46 -55.54 32.19
CA GLN A 227 -21.29 -56.43 32.04
C GLN A 227 -21.59 -57.93 32.35
N SER A 228 -22.77 -58.28 32.87
CA SER A 228 -23.19 -59.62 33.14
C SER A 228 -23.95 -60.27 31.97
N GLU A 229 -24.33 -59.51 30.96
CA GLU A 229 -25.18 -60.05 29.89
C GLU A 229 -24.44 -59.99 28.53
N ALA A 230 -23.84 -61.01 28.13
CA ALA A 230 -23.54 -61.46 26.80
C ALA A 230 -22.29 -60.89 26.11
N GLN A 231 -21.29 -61.74 25.95
CA GLN A 231 -20.09 -61.58 25.13
C GLN A 231 -20.38 -61.08 23.72
N LYS A 232 -21.56 -61.34 23.18
CA LYS A 232 -21.97 -60.90 21.83
C LYS A 232 -22.22 -59.41 21.70
N LYS A 233 -22.67 -58.75 22.76
CA LYS A 233 -22.82 -57.28 22.79
C LYS A 233 -21.49 -56.56 23.01
N LEU A 234 -20.47 -57.27 23.51
CA LEU A 234 -19.15 -56.72 23.78
C LEU A 234 -18.46 -56.32 22.48
N ASP A 235 -18.51 -57.18 21.47
CA ASP A 235 -17.84 -56.94 20.19
C ASP A 235 -18.52 -55.76 19.43
N ASP A 236 -19.85 -55.67 19.47
CA ASP A 236 -20.58 -54.53 18.89
C ASP A 236 -20.30 -53.25 19.66
N THR A 237 -20.21 -53.32 20.99
CA THR A 237 -19.93 -52.16 21.85
C THR A 237 -18.47 -51.72 21.73
N ILE A 238 -17.54 -52.63 21.57
CA ILE A 238 -16.13 -52.36 21.32
C ILE A 238 -15.96 -51.64 19.95
N SER A 239 -16.69 -52.11 18.93
CA SER A 239 -16.68 -51.48 17.59
C SER A 239 -17.24 -50.05 17.64
N GLU A 240 -18.32 -49.83 18.42
CA GLU A 240 -18.90 -48.48 18.57
C GLU A 240 -18.02 -47.55 19.39
N ASN A 241 -17.34 -48.04 20.44
CA ASN A 241 -16.33 -47.30 21.17
C ASN A 241 -15.13 -46.91 20.30
N GLN A 242 -14.70 -47.81 19.39
CA GLN A 242 -13.65 -47.51 18.46
C GLN A 242 -14.04 -46.36 17.49
N LYS A 243 -15.29 -46.34 17.03
CA LYS A 243 -15.82 -45.28 16.17
C LYS A 243 -15.89 -43.94 16.90
N LEU A 244 -16.36 -43.93 18.15
CA LEU A 244 -16.40 -42.74 19.01
C LEU A 244 -15.00 -42.19 19.35
N GLN A 245 -14.04 -43.07 19.57
CA GLN A 245 -12.64 -42.69 19.78
C GLN A 245 -12.01 -42.11 18.52
N SER A 246 -12.32 -42.65 17.34
CA SER A 246 -11.87 -42.10 16.06
C SER A 246 -12.46 -40.70 15.83
N GLU A 247 -13.79 -40.54 16.02
CA GLU A 247 -14.45 -39.23 15.91
C GLU A 247 -13.91 -38.22 16.95
N THR A 248 -13.63 -38.70 18.18
CA THR A 248 -13.05 -37.87 19.24
C THR A 248 -11.61 -37.45 18.89
N THR A 249 -10.86 -38.33 18.25
CA THR A 249 -9.50 -38.04 17.79
C THR A 249 -9.50 -37.03 16.65
N ASP A 250 -10.44 -37.17 15.71
CA ASP A 250 -10.63 -36.21 14.61
C ASP A 250 -11.10 -34.85 15.12
N LEU A 251 -12.02 -34.84 16.11
CA LEU A 251 -12.45 -33.61 16.77
C LEU A 251 -11.32 -32.91 17.55
N ARG A 252 -10.44 -33.69 18.22
CA ARG A 252 -9.26 -33.18 18.94
C ARG A 252 -8.22 -32.65 17.98
N LEU A 253 -7.98 -33.32 16.86
CA LEU A 253 -7.09 -32.82 15.80
C LEU A 253 -7.59 -31.50 15.24
N LYS A 254 -8.87 -31.42 14.92
CA LYS A 254 -9.53 -30.22 14.40
C LYS A 254 -9.52 -29.07 15.42
N ASN A 255 -9.69 -29.39 16.71
CA ASN A 255 -9.61 -28.40 17.78
C ASN A 255 -8.17 -27.89 18.02
N SER A 256 -7.16 -28.77 17.90
CA SER A 256 -5.76 -28.36 17.96
C SER A 256 -5.39 -27.43 16.82
N GLN A 257 -5.89 -27.68 15.61
CA GLN A 257 -5.71 -26.80 14.46
C GLN A 257 -6.32 -25.41 14.70
N LEU A 258 -7.54 -25.35 15.23
CA LEU A 258 -8.19 -24.07 15.55
C LEU A 258 -7.49 -23.26 16.64
N ARG A 259 -6.91 -23.95 17.65
CA ARG A 259 -6.09 -23.28 18.67
C ARG A 259 -4.81 -22.67 18.09
N LEU A 260 -4.15 -23.40 17.19
CA LEU A 260 -2.97 -22.86 16.49
C LEU A 260 -3.33 -21.63 15.65
N GLU A 261 -4.42 -21.71 14.88
CA GLU A 261 -4.93 -20.60 14.07
C GLU A 261 -5.28 -19.36 14.94
N TYR A 262 -5.86 -19.59 16.12
CA TYR A 262 -6.14 -18.54 17.09
C TYR A 262 -4.86 -17.84 17.57
N TYR A 263 -3.83 -18.60 17.98
CA TYR A 263 -2.57 -17.99 18.41
C TYR A 263 -1.84 -17.26 17.29
N GLU A 264 -1.82 -17.79 16.08
CA GLU A 264 -1.27 -17.08 14.91
C GLU A 264 -1.97 -15.74 14.66
N ASN A 265 -3.27 -15.68 14.86
CA ASN A 265 -4.03 -14.44 14.71
C ASN A 265 -3.75 -13.44 15.84
N ILE A 266 -3.53 -13.89 17.07
CA ILE A 266 -3.10 -13.06 18.21
C ILE A 266 -1.71 -12.45 17.93
N ASP A 267 -0.76 -13.24 17.46
CA ASP A 267 0.58 -12.77 17.13
C ASP A 267 0.53 -11.70 16.03
N LYS A 268 -0.23 -11.95 14.95
CA LYS A 268 -0.46 -10.97 13.87
C LYS A 268 -1.05 -9.67 14.40
N LEU A 269 -2.01 -9.74 15.33
CA LEU A 269 -2.63 -8.57 15.93
C LEU A 269 -1.63 -7.76 16.77
N THR A 270 -0.84 -8.47 17.57
CA THR A 270 0.19 -7.86 18.41
C THR A 270 1.24 -7.10 17.58
N ASP A 271 1.65 -7.68 16.46
CA ASP A 271 2.61 -7.04 15.57
C ASP A 271 2.01 -5.82 14.87
N LYS A 272 0.76 -5.91 14.43
CA LYS A 272 0.03 -4.76 13.89
C LYS A 272 -0.13 -3.61 14.92
N GLN A 273 -0.38 -3.93 16.20
CA GLN A 273 -0.43 -2.91 17.25
C GLN A 273 0.91 -2.20 17.46
N LYS A 274 2.03 -2.95 17.46
CA LYS A 274 3.37 -2.34 17.52
C LYS A 274 3.64 -1.41 16.33
N GLU A 275 3.24 -1.82 15.12
CA GLU A 275 3.35 -1.00 13.93
C GLU A 275 2.54 0.31 14.04
N ILE A 276 1.32 0.23 14.59
CA ILE A 276 0.47 1.41 14.87
C ILE A 276 1.15 2.35 15.87
N GLU A 277 1.70 1.82 16.96
CA GLU A 277 2.39 2.63 17.96
C GLU A 277 3.62 3.36 17.40
N VAL A 278 4.39 2.68 16.54
CA VAL A 278 5.53 3.29 15.84
C VAL A 278 5.06 4.41 14.92
N ALA A 279 4.05 4.14 14.10
CA ALA A 279 3.47 5.12 13.19
C ALA A 279 2.87 6.34 13.94
N GLN A 280 2.27 6.10 15.12
CA GLN A 280 1.77 7.16 15.99
C GLN A 280 2.91 8.04 16.53
N LYS A 281 3.98 7.43 17.03
CA LYS A 281 5.17 8.16 17.52
C LYS A 281 5.84 8.98 16.42
N GLU A 282 5.89 8.44 15.20
CA GLU A 282 6.42 9.17 14.03
C GLU A 282 5.52 10.35 13.66
N ALA A 283 4.20 10.16 13.62
CA ALA A 283 3.25 11.22 13.33
C ALA A 283 3.29 12.35 14.38
N ASP A 284 3.38 12.00 15.67
CA ASP A 284 3.49 12.98 16.77
C ASP A 284 4.79 13.80 16.66
N LYS A 285 5.89 13.17 16.21
CA LYS A 285 7.15 13.86 15.98
C LYS A 285 7.06 14.90 14.85
N TRP A 286 6.24 14.65 13.82
CA TRP A 286 6.02 15.61 12.73
C TRP A 286 5.02 16.71 13.08
N MET A 287 4.14 16.50 14.05
CA MET A 287 3.23 17.56 14.54
C MET A 287 3.90 18.56 15.51
N MET A 288 5.10 18.26 16.00
CA MET A 288 5.87 19.13 16.88
C MET A 288 6.92 20.00 16.14
N ILE A 289 7.00 19.91 14.81
CA ILE A 289 7.82 20.75 13.93
C ILE A 289 6.94 21.74 13.18
#